data_8dc5da86708d90b89c79c0607f0c4077
#
_entry.id   8dc5da86708d90b89c79c0607f0c4077
#
_cell.length_a   1.000
_cell.length_b   1.000
_cell.length_c   1.000
_cell.angle_alpha   90.00
_cell.angle_beta   90.00
_cell.angle_gamma   90.00
#
_symmetry.space_group_name_H-M   'P 1'
#
loop_
_entity.id
_entity.type
_entity.pdbx_description
1 polymer ?
#
loop_
_entity_poly.entity_id
_entity_poly.type
_entity_poly.pdbx_seq_one_letter_code
_entity_poly.pdbx_strand_id
1 'polypeptide(L)'
;MKHRIFRPLAIVLLLTALGCAQDVASFEKRITVKHLRNGLTLLICERPEAPVFSFFTLVDAGSTQDPMRQTGLAHMFEHMAFKGTDKIGTTDYAAEKPALEKVEAAYAAYIRERDKEVGRDETRLKELEKAWKDAIAAADKYVVPNQFGKIVEQSGGQDLNASTDYDETDYHYSLPSNRLELWAYLESDRFLHPVMREFYKERNVVIEERRLRTDSNPIGRLLEQFDAAAFEAHPYHRPTIGWMSDLNTFSATDAKKFFDTYYVPANMVVAVAGDVKAAQVMPVLEKYFDRLPASHKPDETTTTEPPQNSERKVTLMEQSQPLYLEGYHRPDYKSKDDAVYDAITDLMSEGRTSRLYRALVRDKKIASFSAGFGGLPGTKYPHLFAFYAFPLPGHTTQEVADAIHVEIDRLKKEDISDDELKMIKTRSKANLIRSLGDNEGLATQLATYQTRYGDWRELFRSVDRIDKVTKADIRRVANETFNDTNRTVGVIETSKGAAQSDEQGSGHQGSHDDGGAQ
;
A
#
# COMPACT_ATOMS: atom_id res chain seq x y z
N MET A 1 -17.55 16.67 -72.32
CA MET A 1 -17.60 15.56 -71.35
C MET A 1 -16.96 16.06 -70.05
N LYS A 2 -17.79 16.30 -69.04
CA LYS A 2 -17.34 16.93 -67.78
C LYS A 2 -17.05 15.84 -66.74
N HIS A 3 -15.82 15.79 -66.22
CA HIS A 3 -15.42 14.91 -65.13
C HIS A 3 -16.01 15.38 -63.78
N ARG A 4 -16.80 14.52 -63.15
CA ARG A 4 -17.18 14.63 -61.75
C ARG A 4 -16.11 13.90 -60.92
N ILE A 5 -15.36 14.66 -60.13
CA ILE A 5 -14.43 14.10 -59.13
C ILE A 5 -15.16 14.02 -57.79
N PHE A 6 -15.16 12.85 -57.23
CA PHE A 6 -15.76 12.40 -55.98
C PHE A 6 -15.23 13.15 -54.74
N ARG A 7 -16.13 13.58 -53.87
CA ARG A 7 -15.87 13.92 -52.48
C ARG A 7 -16.42 12.81 -51.59
N PRO A 8 -15.55 11.88 -51.10
CA PRO A 8 -15.86 11.11 -49.94
C PRO A 8 -14.69 11.12 -48.93
N LEU A 9 -14.21 12.27 -48.49
CA LEU A 9 -13.14 12.31 -47.44
C LEU A 9 -13.50 13.06 -46.18
N ALA A 10 -14.71 13.63 -46.11
CA ALA A 10 -15.15 14.43 -44.95
C ALA A 10 -16.01 13.66 -43.93
N ILE A 11 -16.49 12.44 -44.27
CA ILE A 11 -17.41 11.68 -43.40
C ILE A 11 -16.67 10.68 -42.49
N VAL A 12 -15.47 10.27 -42.87
CA VAL A 12 -14.68 9.29 -42.04
C VAL A 12 -14.00 9.94 -40.83
N LEU A 13 -13.74 11.26 -40.85
CA LEU A 13 -13.11 11.98 -39.74
C LEU A 13 -14.08 12.40 -38.62
N LEU A 14 -15.39 12.34 -38.84
CA LEU A 14 -16.40 12.65 -37.80
C LEU A 14 -16.82 11.41 -36.98
N LEU A 15 -16.55 10.21 -37.45
CA LEU A 15 -16.90 8.95 -36.74
C LEU A 15 -15.83 8.47 -35.77
N THR A 16 -14.60 8.98 -35.84
CA THR A 16 -13.53 8.63 -34.90
C THR A 16 -13.45 9.52 -33.65
N ALA A 17 -14.22 10.60 -33.60
CA ALA A 17 -14.30 11.49 -32.43
C ALA A 17 -15.38 11.10 -31.39
N LEU A 18 -16.20 10.10 -31.70
CA LEU A 18 -17.28 9.62 -30.81
C LEU A 18 -16.89 8.39 -29.97
N GLY A 19 -15.65 7.99 -30.01
CA GLY A 19 -15.23 6.66 -29.53
C GLY A 19 -14.42 6.62 -28.24
N CYS A 20 -14.35 7.62 -27.36
CA CYS A 20 -13.66 7.48 -26.05
C CYS A 20 -13.86 8.66 -25.09
N ALA A 21 -15.03 9.23 -25.01
CA ALA A 21 -15.42 9.87 -23.78
C ALA A 21 -16.31 8.87 -23.04
N GLN A 22 -15.73 8.03 -22.21
CA GLN A 22 -16.50 7.41 -21.15
C GLN A 22 -16.93 8.58 -20.25
N ASP A 23 -18.09 9.13 -20.55
CA ASP A 23 -18.69 10.23 -19.85
C ASP A 23 -19.00 9.77 -18.42
N VAL A 24 -18.63 10.58 -17.42
CA VAL A 24 -19.01 10.37 -16.00
C VAL A 24 -20.48 9.93 -15.90
N ALA A 25 -21.37 10.55 -16.66
CA ALA A 25 -22.80 10.21 -16.73
C ALA A 25 -23.06 8.76 -17.19
N SER A 26 -22.20 8.15 -17.98
CA SER A 26 -22.32 6.74 -18.36
C SER A 26 -21.91 5.79 -17.23
N PHE A 27 -20.92 6.18 -16.43
CA PHE A 27 -20.53 5.44 -15.22
C PHE A 27 -21.57 5.58 -14.12
N GLU A 28 -22.11 6.79 -13.89
CA GLU A 28 -23.17 7.02 -12.90
C GLU A 28 -24.38 6.10 -13.06
N LYS A 29 -24.74 5.78 -14.30
CA LYS A 29 -25.84 4.85 -14.59
C LYS A 29 -25.56 3.40 -14.21
N ARG A 30 -24.28 3.02 -14.11
CA ARG A 30 -23.85 1.65 -13.80
C ARG A 30 -23.44 1.45 -12.35
N ILE A 31 -23.31 2.54 -11.59
CA ILE A 31 -22.85 2.48 -10.19
C ILE A 31 -24.04 2.72 -9.27
N THR A 32 -24.28 1.75 -8.40
CA THR A 32 -25.26 1.85 -7.33
C THR A 32 -24.53 1.96 -6.00
N VAL A 33 -24.84 3.00 -5.22
CA VAL A 33 -24.31 3.19 -3.86
C VAL A 33 -25.42 2.90 -2.85
N LYS A 34 -25.08 2.14 -1.82
CA LYS A 34 -25.98 1.86 -0.70
C LYS A 34 -25.25 2.01 0.63
N HIS A 35 -25.80 2.83 1.50
CA HIS A 35 -25.40 2.89 2.91
C HIS A 35 -26.30 1.96 3.70
N LEU A 36 -25.72 0.95 4.34
CA LEU A 36 -26.43 0.01 5.18
C LEU A 36 -26.76 0.66 6.54
N ARG A 37 -27.70 0.06 7.29
CA ARG A 37 -28.14 0.58 8.60
C ARG A 37 -27.04 0.56 9.64
N ASN A 38 -26.09 -0.36 9.50
CA ASN A 38 -24.92 -0.47 10.38
C ASN A 38 -23.78 0.48 10.03
N GLY A 39 -23.91 1.29 8.98
CA GLY A 39 -22.93 2.30 8.54
C GLY A 39 -22.03 1.85 7.40
N LEU A 40 -22.02 0.57 7.01
CA LEU A 40 -21.21 0.09 5.89
C LEU A 40 -21.68 0.69 4.57
N THR A 41 -20.73 1.10 3.72
CA THR A 41 -21.02 1.59 2.37
C THR A 41 -20.72 0.52 1.34
N LEU A 42 -21.72 0.19 0.51
CA LEU A 42 -21.61 -0.71 -0.63
C LEU A 42 -21.64 0.08 -1.93
N LEU A 43 -20.71 -0.24 -2.85
CA LEU A 43 -20.73 0.23 -4.23
C LEU A 43 -20.81 -0.96 -5.17
N ILE A 44 -21.71 -0.92 -6.13
CA ILE A 44 -21.85 -1.97 -7.15
C ILE A 44 -21.71 -1.31 -8.52
N CYS A 45 -20.74 -1.74 -9.31
CA CYS A 45 -20.55 -1.33 -10.69
C CYS A 45 -20.88 -2.48 -11.64
N GLU A 46 -21.96 -2.32 -12.42
CA GLU A 46 -22.40 -3.31 -13.42
C GLU A 46 -21.49 -3.29 -14.64
N ARG A 47 -20.80 -4.42 -14.90
CA ARG A 47 -19.88 -4.60 -16.02
C ARG A 47 -19.94 -6.04 -16.57
N PRO A 48 -20.93 -6.33 -17.45
CA PRO A 48 -21.26 -7.69 -17.89
C PRO A 48 -20.39 -8.21 -19.06
N GLU A 49 -19.17 -7.71 -19.27
CA GLU A 49 -18.31 -8.11 -20.38
C GLU A 49 -17.72 -9.53 -20.23
N ALA A 50 -17.57 -10.01 -19.00
CA ALA A 50 -17.10 -11.36 -18.69
C ALA A 50 -17.84 -11.91 -17.48
N PRO A 51 -18.09 -13.24 -17.36
CA PRO A 51 -18.88 -13.83 -16.26
C PRO A 51 -18.09 -13.93 -14.96
N VAL A 52 -17.44 -12.85 -14.57
CA VAL A 52 -16.62 -12.70 -13.36
C VAL A 52 -16.91 -11.35 -12.68
N PHE A 53 -16.65 -11.29 -11.39
CA PHE A 53 -16.61 -10.04 -10.65
C PHE A 53 -15.36 -9.99 -9.77
N SER A 54 -14.90 -8.78 -9.52
CA SER A 54 -13.89 -8.48 -8.52
C SER A 54 -14.52 -7.61 -7.43
N PHE A 55 -13.98 -7.69 -6.24
CA PHE A 55 -14.37 -6.78 -5.17
C PHE A 55 -13.12 -6.18 -4.51
N PHE A 56 -13.35 -5.09 -3.80
CA PHE A 56 -12.36 -4.44 -2.97
C PHE A 56 -13.04 -4.01 -1.67
N THR A 57 -12.64 -4.63 -0.55
CA THR A 57 -13.05 -4.23 0.79
C THR A 57 -11.96 -3.37 1.39
N LEU A 58 -12.26 -2.11 1.66
CA LEU A 58 -11.34 -1.16 2.25
C LEU A 58 -11.78 -0.82 3.67
N VAL A 59 -10.85 -0.95 4.61
CA VAL A 59 -10.98 -0.53 6.01
C VAL A 59 -10.13 0.74 6.18
N ASP A 60 -10.75 1.85 6.62
CA ASP A 60 -10.08 3.14 6.83
C ASP A 60 -9.23 3.12 8.11
N ALA A 61 -8.31 2.14 8.18
CA ALA A 61 -7.37 1.94 9.27
C ALA A 61 -6.13 1.21 8.78
N GLY A 62 -4.98 1.79 9.03
CA GLY A 62 -3.65 1.26 8.76
C GLY A 62 -2.74 1.41 9.97
N SER A 63 -1.43 1.40 9.75
CA SER A 63 -0.45 1.45 10.85
C SER A 63 -0.44 2.79 11.62
N THR A 64 -1.02 3.85 11.04
CA THR A 64 -1.22 5.13 11.75
C THR A 64 -2.07 4.97 13.00
N GLN A 65 -2.98 4.00 13.01
CA GLN A 65 -3.87 3.68 14.13
C GLN A 65 -3.26 2.68 15.13
N ASP A 66 -2.07 2.15 14.89
CA ASP A 66 -1.41 1.26 15.84
C ASP A 66 -1.22 1.94 17.19
N PRO A 67 -1.62 1.31 18.32
CA PRO A 67 -1.38 1.88 19.63
C PRO A 67 0.12 1.99 19.93
N MET A 68 0.48 2.92 20.79
CA MET A 68 1.86 2.99 21.27
C MET A 68 2.30 1.66 21.89
N ARG A 69 3.52 1.21 21.57
CA ARG A 69 4.12 -0.07 22.02
C ARG A 69 3.46 -1.31 21.40
N GLN A 70 2.66 -1.13 20.34
CA GLN A 70 1.98 -2.21 19.61
C GLN A 70 1.99 -1.94 18.10
N THR A 71 3.07 -1.34 17.60
CA THR A 71 3.25 -1.11 16.16
C THR A 71 3.29 -2.42 15.39
N GLY A 72 2.64 -2.46 14.22
CA GLY A 72 2.48 -3.65 13.40
C GLY A 72 1.17 -4.41 13.65
N LEU A 73 0.26 -3.93 14.52
CA LEU A 73 -1.03 -4.59 14.77
C LEU A 73 -1.96 -4.54 13.56
N ALA A 74 -2.00 -3.43 12.83
CA ALA A 74 -2.79 -3.32 11.61
C ALA A 74 -2.37 -4.40 10.59
N HIS A 75 -1.07 -4.51 10.33
CA HIS A 75 -0.50 -5.51 9.43
C HIS A 75 -0.68 -6.95 9.98
N MET A 76 -0.50 -7.15 11.28
CA MET A 76 -0.78 -8.45 11.90
C MET A 76 -2.23 -8.87 11.73
N PHE A 77 -3.19 -7.93 11.82
CA PHE A 77 -4.60 -8.27 11.62
C PHE A 77 -4.92 -8.60 10.16
N GLU A 78 -4.26 -7.98 9.20
CA GLU A 78 -4.35 -8.39 7.79
C GLU A 78 -4.11 -9.89 7.63
N HIS A 79 -3.00 -10.42 8.21
CA HIS A 79 -2.70 -11.85 8.22
C HIS A 79 -3.78 -12.67 8.92
N MET A 80 -4.30 -12.18 10.04
CA MET A 80 -5.31 -12.88 10.82
C MET A 80 -6.67 -12.98 10.11
N ALA A 81 -7.01 -12.06 9.21
CA ALA A 81 -8.25 -12.06 8.45
C ALA A 81 -8.42 -13.29 7.51
N PHE A 82 -7.34 -14.02 7.24
CA PHE A 82 -7.34 -15.26 6.44
C PHE A 82 -7.34 -16.54 7.28
N LYS A 83 -7.26 -16.44 8.61
CA LYS A 83 -7.23 -17.60 9.51
C LYS A 83 -8.61 -18.24 9.77
N GLY A 84 -9.64 -17.63 9.22
CA GLY A 84 -11.00 -18.12 9.26
C GLY A 84 -11.81 -17.63 10.47
N THR A 85 -12.91 -18.31 10.71
CA THR A 85 -13.98 -17.88 11.63
C THR A 85 -14.31 -19.00 12.64
N ASP A 86 -15.40 -18.85 13.37
CA ASP A 86 -15.97 -19.91 14.20
C ASP A 86 -16.46 -21.13 13.40
N LYS A 87 -16.52 -21.03 12.05
CA LYS A 87 -16.99 -22.09 11.14
C LYS A 87 -15.95 -22.55 10.15
N ILE A 88 -15.01 -21.67 9.78
CA ILE A 88 -13.98 -21.91 8.77
C ILE A 88 -12.63 -21.92 9.47
N GLY A 89 -11.76 -22.88 9.13
CA GLY A 89 -10.42 -23.02 9.71
C GLY A 89 -10.38 -23.87 10.99
N THR A 90 -11.49 -24.50 11.38
CA THR A 90 -11.57 -25.35 12.57
C THR A 90 -12.32 -26.66 12.30
N THR A 91 -11.95 -27.71 13.00
CA THR A 91 -12.70 -28.98 13.03
C THR A 91 -13.80 -28.97 14.10
N ASP A 92 -13.63 -28.21 15.19
CA ASP A 92 -14.57 -28.08 16.31
C ASP A 92 -14.29 -26.79 17.09
N TYR A 93 -14.99 -25.71 16.77
CA TYR A 93 -14.81 -24.43 17.44
C TYR A 93 -15.22 -24.45 18.93
N ALA A 94 -16.22 -25.27 19.31
CA ALA A 94 -16.64 -25.34 20.70
C ALA A 94 -15.52 -25.88 21.62
N ALA A 95 -14.69 -26.80 21.09
CA ALA A 95 -13.53 -27.32 21.78
C ALA A 95 -12.28 -26.44 21.58
N GLU A 96 -12.13 -25.77 20.42
CA GLU A 96 -11.03 -24.88 20.11
C GLU A 96 -11.03 -23.62 20.99
N LYS A 97 -12.17 -22.97 21.17
CA LYS A 97 -12.30 -21.71 21.89
C LYS A 97 -11.67 -21.76 23.30
N PRO A 98 -11.99 -22.72 24.19
CA PRO A 98 -11.34 -22.79 25.50
C PRO A 98 -9.85 -23.16 25.40
N ALA A 99 -9.41 -23.80 24.32
CA ALA A 99 -7.97 -24.05 24.10
C ALA A 99 -7.25 -22.75 23.75
N LEU A 100 -7.81 -21.88 22.91
CA LEU A 100 -7.27 -20.55 22.60
C LEU A 100 -7.24 -19.64 23.84
N GLU A 101 -8.26 -19.68 24.70
CA GLU A 101 -8.26 -18.95 25.98
C GLU A 101 -7.11 -19.39 26.90
N LYS A 102 -6.77 -20.70 26.91
CA LYS A 102 -5.60 -21.21 27.64
C LYS A 102 -4.29 -20.73 27.04
N VAL A 103 -4.19 -20.64 25.71
CA VAL A 103 -3.00 -20.06 25.06
C VAL A 103 -2.77 -18.63 25.54
N GLU A 104 -3.82 -17.80 25.55
CA GLU A 104 -3.71 -16.40 26.01
C GLU A 104 -3.34 -16.29 27.48
N ALA A 105 -3.95 -17.09 28.35
CA ALA A 105 -3.62 -17.12 29.79
C ALA A 105 -2.16 -17.52 30.03
N ALA A 106 -1.67 -18.55 29.32
CA ALA A 106 -0.29 -19.00 29.41
C ALA A 106 0.70 -17.96 28.86
N TYR A 107 0.38 -17.32 27.73
CA TYR A 107 1.19 -16.22 27.18
C TYR A 107 1.27 -15.04 28.15
N ALA A 108 0.14 -14.62 28.71
CA ALA A 108 0.12 -13.53 29.70
C ALA A 108 0.95 -13.83 30.94
N ALA A 109 1.01 -15.10 31.38
CA ALA A 109 1.87 -15.52 32.48
C ALA A 109 3.35 -15.48 32.10
N TYR A 110 3.69 -15.97 30.91
CA TYR A 110 5.04 -15.94 30.35
C TYR A 110 5.57 -14.51 30.19
N ILE A 111 4.80 -13.62 29.57
CA ILE A 111 5.19 -12.21 29.37
C ILE A 111 5.40 -11.49 30.69
N ARG A 112 4.54 -11.68 31.68
CA ARG A 112 4.71 -11.07 33.00
C ARG A 112 6.00 -11.47 33.70
N GLU A 113 6.45 -12.72 33.53
CA GLU A 113 7.72 -13.18 34.08
C GLU A 113 8.90 -12.66 33.26
N ARG A 114 8.80 -12.72 31.93
CA ARG A 114 9.85 -12.27 30.99
C ARG A 114 10.19 -10.80 31.18
N ASP A 115 9.18 -9.96 31.34
CA ASP A 115 9.31 -8.50 31.36
C ASP A 115 9.55 -7.93 32.77
N LYS A 116 9.79 -8.79 33.79
CA LYS A 116 10.24 -8.34 35.09
C LYS A 116 11.60 -7.68 35.01
N GLU A 117 11.70 -6.44 35.46
CA GLU A 117 12.97 -5.70 35.56
C GLU A 117 13.85 -6.24 36.69
N VAL A 118 13.22 -6.65 37.80
CA VAL A 118 13.90 -7.15 39.00
C VAL A 118 13.26 -8.46 39.46
N GLY A 119 14.11 -9.42 39.87
CA GLY A 119 13.64 -10.70 40.45
C GLY A 119 13.02 -11.65 39.43
N ARG A 120 13.39 -11.56 38.14
CA ARG A 120 13.02 -12.56 37.13
C ARG A 120 13.62 -13.90 37.48
N ASP A 121 12.79 -14.95 37.53
CA ASP A 121 13.18 -16.32 37.75
C ASP A 121 13.34 -17.06 36.42
N GLU A 122 14.57 -17.35 36.03
CA GLU A 122 14.89 -18.01 34.76
C GLU A 122 14.36 -19.45 34.69
N THR A 123 14.23 -20.16 35.80
CA THR A 123 13.63 -21.50 35.84
C THR A 123 12.12 -21.38 35.60
N ARG A 124 11.49 -20.46 36.29
CA ARG A 124 10.07 -20.17 36.16
C ARG A 124 9.75 -19.69 34.75
N LEU A 125 10.60 -18.84 34.15
CA LEU A 125 10.43 -18.36 32.79
C LEU A 125 10.40 -19.51 31.76
N LYS A 126 11.32 -20.46 31.87
CA LYS A 126 11.37 -21.66 31.01
C LYS A 126 10.14 -22.56 31.20
N GLU A 127 9.66 -22.73 32.41
CA GLU A 127 8.44 -23.48 32.70
C GLU A 127 7.20 -22.81 32.03
N LEU A 128 7.09 -21.49 32.15
CA LEU A 128 5.98 -20.73 31.58
C LEU A 128 6.05 -20.72 30.05
N GLU A 129 7.24 -20.59 29.46
CA GLU A 129 7.42 -20.71 28.02
C GLU A 129 6.99 -22.08 27.50
N LYS A 130 7.37 -23.15 28.23
CA LYS A 130 6.96 -24.52 27.89
C LYS A 130 5.42 -24.66 27.98
N ALA A 131 4.83 -24.18 29.06
CA ALA A 131 3.37 -24.26 29.26
C ALA A 131 2.61 -23.51 28.15
N TRP A 132 3.11 -22.36 27.71
CA TRP A 132 2.56 -21.64 26.58
C TRP A 132 2.68 -22.41 25.26
N LYS A 133 3.86 -22.96 24.95
CA LYS A 133 4.08 -23.81 23.76
C LYS A 133 3.18 -25.06 23.77
N ASP A 134 3.02 -25.70 24.92
CA ASP A 134 2.12 -26.86 25.09
C ASP A 134 0.65 -26.46 24.86
N ALA A 135 0.23 -25.28 25.30
CA ALA A 135 -1.11 -24.75 25.07
C ALA A 135 -1.36 -24.47 23.57
N ILE A 136 -0.40 -23.90 22.85
CA ILE A 136 -0.47 -23.71 21.39
C ILE A 136 -0.66 -25.08 20.71
N ALA A 137 0.17 -26.07 21.03
CA ALA A 137 0.09 -27.41 20.45
C ALA A 137 -1.26 -28.10 20.74
N ALA A 138 -1.90 -27.77 21.86
CA ALA A 138 -3.24 -28.29 22.19
C ALA A 138 -4.34 -27.61 21.35
N ALA A 139 -4.23 -26.31 21.10
CA ALA A 139 -5.18 -25.56 20.26
C ALA A 139 -5.03 -25.96 18.78
N ASP A 140 -3.83 -26.20 18.30
CA ASP A 140 -3.52 -26.58 16.91
C ASP A 140 -4.23 -27.86 16.45
N LYS A 141 -4.63 -28.73 17.37
CA LYS A 141 -5.35 -29.98 17.04
C LYS A 141 -6.70 -29.72 16.34
N TYR A 142 -7.25 -28.54 16.53
CA TYR A 142 -8.54 -28.17 15.94
C TYR A 142 -8.39 -27.40 14.61
N VAL A 143 -7.18 -26.99 14.26
CA VAL A 143 -6.93 -26.14 13.09
C VAL A 143 -7.07 -26.91 11.78
N VAL A 144 -7.80 -26.34 10.83
CA VAL A 144 -7.81 -26.73 9.41
C VAL A 144 -7.01 -25.68 8.63
N PRO A 145 -5.73 -25.95 8.30
CA PRO A 145 -4.84 -24.95 7.73
C PRO A 145 -5.32 -24.42 6.38
N ASN A 146 -5.28 -23.09 6.21
CA ASN A 146 -5.59 -22.38 4.97
C ASN A 146 -6.97 -22.77 4.37
N GLN A 147 -7.96 -23.06 5.21
CA GLN A 147 -9.29 -23.48 4.73
C GLN A 147 -9.99 -22.35 3.95
N PHE A 148 -9.83 -21.09 4.38
CA PHE A 148 -10.39 -19.92 3.69
C PHE A 148 -9.85 -19.84 2.25
N GLY A 149 -8.53 -19.80 2.08
CA GLY A 149 -7.90 -19.73 0.76
C GLY A 149 -8.29 -20.91 -0.14
N LYS A 150 -8.34 -22.14 0.42
CA LYS A 150 -8.77 -23.33 -0.34
C LYS A 150 -10.22 -23.22 -0.84
N ILE A 151 -11.14 -22.69 -0.02
CA ILE A 151 -12.53 -22.47 -0.44
C ILE A 151 -12.59 -21.48 -1.60
N VAL A 152 -11.84 -20.37 -1.53
CA VAL A 152 -11.78 -19.37 -2.60
C VAL A 152 -11.21 -19.99 -3.87
N GLU A 153 -10.06 -20.65 -3.80
CA GLU A 153 -9.40 -21.32 -4.93
C GLU A 153 -10.29 -22.36 -5.60
N GLN A 154 -10.87 -23.28 -4.82
CA GLN A 154 -11.78 -24.33 -5.32
C GLN A 154 -13.07 -23.77 -5.92
N SER A 155 -13.42 -22.54 -5.58
CA SER A 155 -14.58 -21.83 -6.14
C SER A 155 -14.25 -21.05 -7.41
N GLY A 156 -13.00 -21.12 -7.91
CA GLY A 156 -12.52 -20.42 -9.09
C GLY A 156 -11.99 -19.02 -8.78
N GLY A 157 -11.65 -18.74 -7.51
CA GLY A 157 -11.06 -17.47 -7.09
C GLY A 157 -9.65 -17.27 -7.66
N GLN A 158 -9.36 -16.02 -8.03
CA GLN A 158 -8.06 -15.58 -8.55
C GLN A 158 -7.61 -14.35 -7.78
N ASP A 159 -6.30 -14.13 -7.72
CA ASP A 159 -5.66 -12.93 -7.18
C ASP A 159 -6.04 -12.61 -5.73
N LEU A 160 -6.26 -13.68 -4.89
CA LEU A 160 -6.53 -13.52 -3.47
C LEU A 160 -5.35 -12.83 -2.78
N ASN A 161 -5.59 -11.61 -2.33
CA ASN A 161 -4.57 -10.79 -1.69
C ASN A 161 -5.18 -9.81 -0.69
N ALA A 162 -4.30 -9.15 0.06
CA ALA A 162 -4.59 -8.03 0.94
C ALA A 162 -3.37 -7.14 1.05
N SER A 163 -3.54 -5.92 1.51
CA SER A 163 -2.43 -5.04 1.86
C SER A 163 -2.77 -4.13 3.03
N THR A 164 -1.75 -3.77 3.78
CA THR A 164 -1.83 -2.76 4.84
C THR A 164 -0.78 -1.69 4.56
N ASP A 165 -1.23 -0.45 4.48
CA ASP A 165 -0.35 0.69 4.46
C ASP A 165 -0.48 1.54 5.74
N TYR A 166 -0.02 2.78 5.69
CA TYR A 166 -0.11 3.70 6.82
C TYR A 166 -1.54 4.12 7.13
N ASP A 167 -2.41 4.19 6.13
CA ASP A 167 -3.72 4.83 6.21
C ASP A 167 -4.88 3.84 6.14
N GLU A 168 -4.70 2.70 5.48
CA GLU A 168 -5.79 1.78 5.16
C GLU A 168 -5.32 0.31 5.12
N THR A 169 -6.27 -0.61 5.25
CA THR A 169 -6.09 -2.04 5.01
C THR A 169 -7.13 -2.50 4.01
N ASP A 170 -6.72 -3.21 2.97
CA ASP A 170 -7.62 -3.71 1.95
C ASP A 170 -7.60 -5.24 1.80
N TYR A 171 -8.67 -5.75 1.21
CA TYR A 171 -8.85 -7.17 0.88
C TYR A 171 -9.52 -7.29 -0.49
N HIS A 172 -8.97 -8.09 -1.37
CA HIS A 172 -9.50 -8.26 -2.72
C HIS A 172 -9.22 -9.65 -3.29
N TYR A 173 -10.08 -10.10 -4.17
CA TYR A 173 -9.93 -11.22 -5.10
C TYR A 173 -11.07 -11.20 -6.12
N SER A 174 -10.95 -12.02 -7.16
CA SER A 174 -11.96 -12.15 -8.21
C SER A 174 -12.61 -13.53 -8.17
N LEU A 175 -13.90 -13.62 -8.53
CA LEU A 175 -14.66 -14.86 -8.57
C LEU A 175 -15.56 -14.92 -9.81
N PRO A 176 -15.96 -16.13 -10.26
CA PRO A 176 -17.07 -16.29 -11.20
C PRO A 176 -18.36 -15.70 -10.64
N SER A 177 -19.18 -15.05 -11.50
CA SER A 177 -20.39 -14.31 -11.10
C SER A 177 -21.42 -15.18 -10.33
N ASN A 178 -21.46 -16.49 -10.59
CA ASN A 178 -22.31 -17.43 -9.88
C ASN A 178 -21.84 -17.76 -8.44
N ARG A 179 -20.73 -17.19 -7.99
CA ARG A 179 -20.15 -17.35 -6.64
C ARG A 179 -20.39 -16.14 -5.73
N LEU A 180 -21.19 -15.17 -6.16
CA LEU A 180 -21.43 -13.93 -5.40
C LEU A 180 -21.95 -14.20 -3.98
N GLU A 181 -22.90 -15.10 -3.80
CA GLU A 181 -23.45 -15.40 -2.47
C GLU A 181 -22.41 -16.08 -1.57
N LEU A 182 -21.56 -16.95 -2.11
CA LEU A 182 -20.44 -17.54 -1.38
C LEU A 182 -19.47 -16.45 -0.93
N TRP A 183 -19.10 -15.55 -1.83
CA TRP A 183 -18.24 -14.42 -1.51
C TRP A 183 -18.84 -13.55 -0.40
N ALA A 184 -20.10 -13.15 -0.54
CA ALA A 184 -20.78 -12.31 0.46
C ALA A 184 -20.81 -12.97 1.84
N TYR A 185 -20.98 -14.30 1.88
CA TYR A 185 -20.88 -15.08 3.12
C TYR A 185 -19.46 -15.05 3.69
N LEU A 186 -18.44 -15.41 2.91
CA LEU A 186 -17.05 -15.46 3.35
C LEU A 186 -16.55 -14.09 3.83
N GLU A 187 -16.79 -13.05 3.02
CA GLU A 187 -16.35 -11.70 3.28
C GLU A 187 -17.00 -11.10 4.52
N SER A 188 -18.31 -11.27 4.69
CA SER A 188 -18.99 -10.77 5.89
C SER A 188 -18.65 -11.60 7.13
N ASP A 189 -18.46 -12.93 7.01
CA ASP A 189 -18.23 -13.81 8.15
C ASP A 189 -16.85 -13.59 8.79
N ARG A 190 -15.80 -13.29 8.00
CA ARG A 190 -14.47 -13.00 8.55
C ARG A 190 -14.42 -11.71 9.38
N PHE A 191 -15.32 -10.76 9.12
CA PHE A 191 -15.45 -9.55 9.93
C PHE A 191 -16.49 -9.67 11.04
N LEU A 192 -17.39 -10.64 10.96
CA LEU A 192 -18.38 -10.91 12.01
C LEU A 192 -17.82 -11.80 13.13
N HIS A 193 -17.06 -12.82 12.78
CA HIS A 193 -16.60 -13.86 13.70
C HIS A 193 -15.10 -14.16 13.57
N PRO A 194 -14.21 -13.15 13.59
CA PRO A 194 -12.78 -13.41 13.47
C PRO A 194 -12.26 -14.22 14.66
N VAL A 195 -11.47 -15.24 14.38
CA VAL A 195 -10.84 -16.08 15.40
C VAL A 195 -9.33 -15.92 15.31
N MET A 196 -8.68 -15.53 16.42
CA MET A 196 -7.23 -15.32 16.50
C MET A 196 -6.47 -16.67 16.59
N ARG A 197 -6.84 -17.58 15.70
CA ARG A 197 -6.25 -18.91 15.53
C ARG A 197 -4.86 -18.80 14.96
N GLU A 198 -3.92 -19.59 15.49
CA GLU A 198 -2.52 -19.57 15.08
C GLU A 198 -1.80 -18.21 15.22
N PHE A 199 -2.31 -17.30 16.04
CA PHE A 199 -1.83 -15.92 16.18
C PHE A 199 -0.30 -15.87 16.40
N TYR A 200 0.23 -16.64 17.33
CA TYR A 200 1.67 -16.61 17.65
C TYR A 200 2.55 -17.23 16.58
N LYS A 201 2.00 -18.10 15.73
CA LYS A 201 2.70 -18.59 14.53
C LYS A 201 2.75 -17.50 13.47
N GLU A 202 1.62 -16.83 13.20
CA GLU A 202 1.57 -15.72 12.25
C GLU A 202 2.43 -14.55 12.70
N ARG A 203 2.46 -14.25 14.00
CA ARG A 203 3.37 -13.25 14.54
C ARG A 203 4.84 -13.58 14.20
N ASN A 204 5.23 -14.84 14.25
CA ASN A 204 6.57 -15.25 13.84
C ASN A 204 6.76 -15.11 12.31
N VAL A 205 5.72 -15.33 11.49
CA VAL A 205 5.77 -15.06 10.04
C VAL A 205 6.01 -13.58 9.79
N VAL A 206 5.27 -12.69 10.46
CA VAL A 206 5.45 -11.22 10.36
C VAL A 206 6.86 -10.81 10.84
N ILE A 207 7.39 -11.44 11.89
CA ILE A 207 8.78 -11.21 12.35
C ILE A 207 9.80 -11.59 11.26
N GLU A 208 9.63 -12.74 10.60
CA GLU A 208 10.50 -13.14 9.48
C GLU A 208 10.34 -12.22 8.27
N GLU A 209 9.13 -11.78 7.99
CA GLU A 209 8.87 -10.79 6.94
C GLU A 209 9.58 -9.47 7.23
N ARG A 210 9.51 -8.97 8.48
CA ARG A 210 10.29 -7.80 8.89
C ARG A 210 11.79 -7.99 8.68
N ARG A 211 12.32 -9.17 9.04
CA ARG A 211 13.73 -9.48 8.79
C ARG A 211 14.10 -9.38 7.32
N LEU A 212 13.24 -9.90 6.44
CA LEU A 212 13.48 -9.88 5.00
C LEU A 212 13.30 -8.49 4.39
N ARG A 213 12.21 -7.79 4.74
CA ARG A 213 11.86 -6.51 4.12
C ARG A 213 12.62 -5.33 4.70
N THR A 214 13.00 -5.39 5.98
CA THR A 214 13.63 -4.26 6.70
C THR A 214 15.02 -4.63 7.20
N ASP A 215 15.14 -5.61 8.12
CA ASP A 215 16.38 -5.81 8.85
C ASP A 215 17.54 -6.28 7.95
N SER A 216 17.26 -7.10 6.92
CA SER A 216 18.24 -7.58 5.94
C SER A 216 18.27 -6.77 4.64
N ASN A 217 17.36 -5.79 4.48
CA ASN A 217 17.23 -5.00 3.27
C ASN A 217 17.72 -3.55 3.50
N PRO A 218 18.82 -3.13 2.86
CA PRO A 218 19.33 -1.77 3.02
C PRO A 218 18.32 -0.67 2.70
N ILE A 219 17.48 -0.87 1.67
CA ILE A 219 16.45 0.10 1.29
C ILE A 219 15.36 0.15 2.36
N GLY A 220 14.92 -1.00 2.88
CA GLY A 220 13.94 -1.05 3.96
C GLY A 220 14.42 -0.36 5.23
N ARG A 221 15.71 -0.57 5.61
CA ARG A 221 16.33 0.16 6.74
C ARG A 221 16.41 1.67 6.48
N LEU A 222 16.75 2.07 5.25
CA LEU A 222 16.80 3.48 4.92
C LEU A 222 15.40 4.12 5.04
N LEU A 223 14.38 3.52 4.47
CA LEU A 223 13.01 4.05 4.51
C LEU A 223 12.52 4.18 5.96
N GLU A 224 12.71 3.15 6.79
CA GLU A 224 12.33 3.18 8.21
C GLU A 224 13.02 4.34 8.96
N GLN A 225 14.33 4.54 8.76
CA GLN A 225 15.06 5.64 9.40
C GLN A 225 14.75 7.00 8.78
N PHE A 226 14.45 7.03 7.49
CA PHE A 226 14.06 8.23 6.78
C PHE A 226 12.71 8.75 7.28
N ASP A 227 11.70 7.88 7.36
CA ASP A 227 10.38 8.24 7.89
C ASP A 227 10.46 8.69 9.35
N ALA A 228 11.26 7.98 10.17
CA ALA A 228 11.50 8.36 11.56
C ALA A 228 12.24 9.71 11.71
N ALA A 229 13.04 10.10 10.73
CA ALA A 229 13.69 11.42 10.71
C ALA A 229 12.77 12.50 10.13
N ALA A 230 11.95 12.17 9.13
CA ALA A 230 11.08 13.12 8.48
C ALA A 230 9.90 13.54 9.38
N PHE A 231 9.33 12.61 10.16
CA PHE A 231 8.18 12.87 11.01
C PHE A 231 8.58 12.84 12.49
N GLU A 232 8.38 13.97 13.18
CA GLU A 232 8.71 14.12 14.59
C GLU A 232 7.54 13.70 15.50
N ALA A 233 6.32 14.08 15.13
CA ALA A 233 5.13 13.90 15.96
C ALA A 233 4.10 12.95 15.32
N HIS A 234 3.87 13.07 14.01
CA HIS A 234 2.84 12.30 13.34
C HIS A 234 3.20 10.81 13.30
N PRO A 235 2.24 9.87 13.48
CA PRO A 235 2.49 8.42 13.44
C PRO A 235 3.15 7.88 12.16
N TYR A 236 3.24 8.65 11.11
CA TYR A 236 3.99 8.31 9.89
C TYR A 236 5.49 8.05 10.13
N HIS A 237 6.03 8.40 11.31
CA HIS A 237 7.39 8.02 11.70
C HIS A 237 7.54 6.53 12.07
N ARG A 238 6.44 5.76 12.18
CA ARG A 238 6.46 4.36 12.64
C ARG A 238 6.31 3.41 11.46
N PRO A 239 7.08 2.30 11.40
CA PRO A 239 6.99 1.35 10.30
C PRO A 239 5.67 0.58 10.33
N THR A 240 5.04 0.38 9.17
CA THR A 240 3.79 -0.39 9.04
C THR A 240 3.95 -1.84 9.51
N ILE A 241 5.12 -2.45 9.25
CA ILE A 241 5.42 -3.81 9.72
C ILE A 241 5.63 -3.89 11.24
N GLY A 242 5.78 -2.76 11.93
CA GLY A 242 6.01 -2.66 13.36
C GLY A 242 7.47 -2.81 13.79
N TRP A 243 7.80 -2.27 14.98
CA TRP A 243 9.11 -2.46 15.59
C TRP A 243 9.28 -3.88 16.12
N MET A 244 10.48 -4.46 16.00
CA MET A 244 10.79 -5.81 16.49
C MET A 244 10.45 -5.99 17.99
N SER A 245 10.68 -4.96 18.81
CA SER A 245 10.32 -4.97 20.23
C SER A 245 8.81 -5.16 20.44
N ASP A 246 8.00 -4.47 19.65
CA ASP A 246 6.54 -4.50 19.75
C ASP A 246 5.99 -5.84 19.24
N LEU A 247 6.47 -6.29 18.08
CA LEU A 247 6.13 -7.60 17.50
C LEU A 247 6.35 -8.75 18.50
N ASN A 248 7.38 -8.67 19.33
CA ASN A 248 7.68 -9.69 20.34
C ASN A 248 6.78 -9.61 21.58
N THR A 249 5.94 -8.59 21.73
CA THR A 249 5.19 -8.34 22.98
C THR A 249 3.70 -8.43 22.86
N PHE A 250 3.09 -7.97 21.76
CA PHE A 250 1.64 -7.95 21.66
C PHE A 250 1.02 -9.36 21.56
N SER A 251 -0.24 -9.46 21.99
CA SER A 251 -1.00 -10.68 22.13
C SER A 251 -2.15 -10.77 21.13
N ALA A 252 -2.76 -11.96 21.02
CA ALA A 252 -4.02 -12.13 20.28
C ALA A 252 -5.15 -11.27 20.87
N THR A 253 -5.11 -11.01 22.18
CA THR A 253 -6.04 -10.08 22.84
C THR A 253 -5.87 -8.64 22.36
N ASP A 254 -4.62 -8.20 22.12
CA ASP A 254 -4.36 -6.85 21.59
C ASP A 254 -4.82 -6.71 20.14
N ALA A 255 -4.55 -7.71 19.30
CA ALA A 255 -5.06 -7.75 17.94
C ALA A 255 -6.60 -7.75 17.89
N LYS A 256 -7.25 -8.48 18.79
CA LYS A 256 -8.72 -8.48 18.89
C LYS A 256 -9.26 -7.09 19.27
N LYS A 257 -8.61 -6.37 20.17
CA LYS A 257 -8.99 -4.97 20.53
C LYS A 257 -8.84 -4.03 19.35
N PHE A 258 -7.74 -4.15 18.59
CA PHE A 258 -7.54 -3.37 17.37
C PHE A 258 -8.66 -3.62 16.38
N PHE A 259 -8.99 -4.88 16.13
CA PHE A 259 -10.11 -5.27 15.28
C PHE A 259 -11.43 -4.66 15.76
N ASP A 260 -11.79 -4.85 17.04
CA ASP A 260 -13.05 -4.38 17.60
C ASP A 260 -13.20 -2.85 17.51
N THR A 261 -12.08 -2.12 17.46
CA THR A 261 -12.06 -0.67 17.34
C THR A 261 -12.21 -0.20 15.90
N TYR A 262 -11.47 -0.79 14.97
CA TYR A 262 -11.30 -0.23 13.62
C TYR A 262 -12.05 -0.99 12.53
N TYR A 263 -12.32 -2.30 12.70
CA TYR A 263 -13.02 -3.13 11.71
C TYR A 263 -14.53 -3.10 11.92
N VAL A 264 -15.05 -1.90 11.93
CA VAL A 264 -16.47 -1.63 12.16
C VAL A 264 -17.13 -1.16 10.86
N PRO A 265 -18.41 -1.52 10.60
CA PRO A 265 -19.07 -1.20 9.34
C PRO A 265 -18.98 0.27 8.92
N ALA A 266 -19.11 1.20 9.86
CA ALA A 266 -19.02 2.64 9.59
C ALA A 266 -17.60 3.10 9.12
N ASN A 267 -16.59 2.25 9.29
CA ASN A 267 -15.22 2.48 8.87
C ASN A 267 -14.82 1.66 7.62
N MET A 268 -15.81 1.05 6.94
CA MET A 268 -15.57 0.13 5.83
C MET A 268 -16.35 0.54 4.58
N VAL A 269 -15.69 0.36 3.43
CA VAL A 269 -16.29 0.48 2.11
C VAL A 269 -16.05 -0.82 1.35
N VAL A 270 -17.10 -1.36 0.75
CA VAL A 270 -17.01 -2.54 -0.11
C VAL A 270 -17.47 -2.17 -1.51
N ALA A 271 -16.59 -2.27 -2.48
CA ALA A 271 -16.89 -2.07 -3.89
C ALA A 271 -16.86 -3.40 -4.65
N VAL A 272 -17.86 -3.62 -5.49
CA VAL A 272 -17.98 -4.81 -6.35
C VAL A 272 -18.13 -4.35 -7.79
N ALA A 273 -17.31 -4.86 -8.70
CA ALA A 273 -17.37 -4.55 -10.13
C ALA A 273 -17.34 -5.84 -10.96
N GLY A 274 -18.19 -5.93 -11.98
CA GLY A 274 -18.22 -7.09 -12.87
C GLY A 274 -19.61 -7.47 -13.35
N ASP A 275 -19.76 -8.74 -13.75
CA ASP A 275 -21.03 -9.30 -14.20
C ASP A 275 -21.99 -9.52 -13.02
N VAL A 276 -22.44 -8.42 -12.49
CA VAL A 276 -23.38 -8.30 -11.37
C VAL A 276 -24.46 -7.29 -11.73
N LYS A 277 -25.71 -7.59 -11.37
CA LYS A 277 -26.83 -6.64 -11.50
C LYS A 277 -27.23 -6.14 -10.13
N ALA A 278 -27.11 -4.85 -9.88
CA ALA A 278 -27.35 -4.25 -8.56
C ALA A 278 -28.69 -4.67 -7.96
N ALA A 279 -29.77 -4.67 -8.74
CA ALA A 279 -31.09 -5.08 -8.29
C ALA A 279 -31.16 -6.55 -7.80
N GLN A 280 -30.30 -7.43 -8.33
CA GLN A 280 -30.27 -8.87 -7.96
C GLN A 280 -29.31 -9.13 -6.79
N VAL A 281 -28.15 -8.45 -6.78
CA VAL A 281 -27.10 -8.70 -5.80
C VAL A 281 -27.31 -7.94 -4.49
N MET A 282 -27.94 -6.77 -4.54
CA MET A 282 -28.14 -5.95 -3.35
C MET A 282 -28.86 -6.68 -2.21
N PRO A 283 -29.98 -7.42 -2.45
CA PRO A 283 -30.63 -8.16 -1.36
C PRO A 283 -29.72 -9.25 -0.75
N VAL A 284 -28.82 -9.83 -1.54
CA VAL A 284 -27.84 -10.81 -1.05
C VAL A 284 -26.81 -10.10 -0.17
N LEU A 285 -26.28 -8.96 -0.61
CA LEU A 285 -25.30 -8.20 0.15
C LEU A 285 -25.90 -7.69 1.48
N GLU A 286 -27.09 -7.13 1.44
CA GLU A 286 -27.82 -6.71 2.64
C GLU A 286 -28.00 -7.89 3.61
N LYS A 287 -28.44 -9.08 3.14
CA LYS A 287 -28.60 -10.29 3.96
C LYS A 287 -27.34 -10.65 4.75
N TYR A 288 -26.17 -10.50 4.15
CA TYR A 288 -24.91 -10.91 4.77
C TYR A 288 -24.23 -9.79 5.55
N PHE A 289 -24.12 -8.59 5.00
CA PHE A 289 -23.40 -7.48 5.61
C PHE A 289 -24.19 -6.72 6.69
N ASP A 290 -25.54 -6.73 6.65
CA ASP A 290 -26.35 -6.17 7.75
C ASP A 290 -26.22 -6.96 9.08
N ARG A 291 -25.62 -8.16 9.05
CA ARG A 291 -25.30 -8.93 10.27
C ARG A 291 -24.17 -8.32 11.09
N LEU A 292 -23.30 -7.52 10.46
CA LEU A 292 -22.22 -6.84 11.16
C LEU A 292 -22.81 -5.84 12.15
N PRO A 293 -22.35 -5.84 13.42
CA PRO A 293 -22.92 -4.96 14.44
C PRO A 293 -22.66 -3.48 14.10
N ALA A 294 -23.70 -2.66 14.20
CA ALA A 294 -23.57 -1.21 14.01
C ALA A 294 -22.67 -0.60 15.06
N SER A 295 -21.81 0.31 14.63
CA SER A 295 -20.95 1.06 15.54
C SER A 295 -20.62 2.44 14.95
N HIS A 296 -20.04 3.31 15.76
CA HIS A 296 -19.55 4.60 15.29
C HIS A 296 -18.22 4.42 14.55
N LYS A 297 -17.96 5.29 13.57
CA LYS A 297 -16.64 5.40 12.97
C LYS A 297 -15.64 5.78 14.07
N PRO A 298 -14.45 5.12 14.12
CA PRO A 298 -13.39 5.47 15.06
C PRO A 298 -12.91 6.91 14.87
N ASP A 299 -12.34 7.47 15.94
CA ASP A 299 -11.71 8.78 15.87
C ASP A 299 -10.47 8.74 14.96
N GLU A 300 -10.30 9.80 14.18
CA GLU A 300 -9.12 9.96 13.32
C GLU A 300 -7.91 10.43 14.15
N THR A 301 -6.70 10.20 13.65
CA THR A 301 -5.47 10.73 14.22
C THR A 301 -5.50 12.25 14.19
N THR A 302 -5.38 12.88 15.36
CA THR A 302 -5.41 14.34 15.53
C THR A 302 -4.03 14.97 15.66
N THR A 303 -2.98 14.15 15.82
CA THR A 303 -1.60 14.61 15.91
C THR A 303 -1.17 15.21 14.57
N THR A 304 -0.77 16.46 14.59
CA THR A 304 -0.28 17.20 13.42
C THR A 304 1.23 17.28 13.45
N GLU A 305 1.88 17.00 12.34
CA GLU A 305 3.33 17.18 12.21
C GLU A 305 3.68 18.68 12.28
N PRO A 306 4.63 19.09 13.15
CA PRO A 306 5.08 20.47 13.18
C PRO A 306 5.84 20.85 11.91
N PRO A 307 5.85 22.15 11.51
CA PRO A 307 6.63 22.59 10.37
C PRO A 307 8.12 22.30 10.54
N GLN A 308 8.73 21.70 9.52
CA GLN A 308 10.16 21.48 9.50
C GLN A 308 10.90 22.79 9.22
N ASN A 309 11.94 23.11 10.01
CA ASN A 309 12.67 24.38 9.96
C ASN A 309 14.18 24.21 9.59
N SER A 310 14.63 22.99 9.39
CA SER A 310 16.01 22.67 9.00
C SER A 310 16.07 21.36 8.24
N GLU A 311 17.05 21.21 7.35
CA GLU A 311 17.31 19.93 6.69
C GLU A 311 17.59 18.83 7.73
N ARG A 312 17.04 17.65 7.49
CA ARG A 312 17.32 16.42 8.26
C ARG A 312 18.03 15.44 7.34
N LYS A 313 18.96 14.64 7.88
CA LYS A 313 19.73 13.70 7.07
C LYS A 313 19.97 12.38 7.78
N VAL A 314 19.78 11.30 7.04
CA VAL A 314 20.10 9.91 7.42
C VAL A 314 21.10 9.35 6.41
N THR A 315 22.19 8.74 6.88
CA THR A 315 23.17 8.09 6.02
C THR A 315 23.47 6.69 6.52
N LEU A 316 23.27 5.69 5.68
CA LEU A 316 23.62 4.31 5.94
C LEU A 316 24.85 3.93 5.13
N MET A 317 25.80 3.24 5.80
CA MET A 317 26.98 2.65 5.16
C MET A 317 26.72 1.16 4.96
N GLU A 318 26.43 0.72 3.73
CA GLU A 318 25.98 -0.63 3.43
C GLU A 318 26.78 -1.32 2.32
N GLN A 319 26.82 -2.65 2.35
CA GLN A 319 27.33 -3.45 1.23
C GLN A 319 26.24 -3.63 0.16
N SER A 320 25.79 -2.55 -0.44
CA SER A 320 24.71 -2.54 -1.42
C SER A 320 24.91 -1.44 -2.45
N GLN A 321 24.06 -1.45 -3.49
CA GLN A 321 23.99 -0.36 -4.44
C GLN A 321 23.68 0.95 -3.71
N PRO A 322 24.36 2.05 -4.05
CA PRO A 322 24.09 3.35 -3.47
C PRO A 322 22.68 3.84 -3.88
N LEU A 323 22.05 4.59 -2.97
CA LEU A 323 20.73 5.19 -3.18
C LEU A 323 20.73 6.61 -2.61
N TYR A 324 20.19 7.53 -3.37
CA TYR A 324 19.82 8.87 -2.90
C TYR A 324 18.30 8.97 -2.83
N LEU A 325 17.79 9.47 -1.71
CA LEU A 325 16.39 9.77 -1.45
C LEU A 325 16.29 11.14 -0.78
N GLU A 326 15.34 11.97 -1.21
CA GLU A 326 14.97 13.20 -0.51
C GLU A 326 13.46 13.35 -0.50
N GLY A 327 12.91 13.94 0.56
CA GLY A 327 11.47 14.17 0.73
C GLY A 327 11.20 15.56 1.28
N TYR A 328 10.10 16.14 0.86
CA TYR A 328 9.63 17.47 1.21
C TYR A 328 8.22 17.40 1.73
N HIS A 329 7.95 17.92 2.92
CA HIS A 329 6.59 17.94 3.45
C HIS A 329 5.64 18.70 2.53
N ARG A 330 4.48 18.12 2.29
CA ARG A 330 3.38 18.69 1.52
C ARG A 330 2.04 18.47 2.25
N PRO A 331 0.99 19.25 1.93
CA PRO A 331 -0.36 19.00 2.43
C PRO A 331 -0.90 17.63 1.99
N ASP A 332 -1.96 17.17 2.64
CA ASP A 332 -2.70 15.96 2.33
C ASP A 332 -3.46 16.03 0.98
N TYR A 333 -4.10 14.92 0.61
CA TYR A 333 -4.85 14.77 -0.66
C TYR A 333 -6.09 15.69 -0.77
N LYS A 334 -6.56 16.30 0.32
CA LYS A 334 -7.68 17.28 0.30
C LYS A 334 -7.22 18.69 -0.08
N SER A 335 -5.93 18.90 -0.18
CA SER A 335 -5.38 20.19 -0.59
C SER A 335 -5.84 20.58 -1.99
N LYS A 336 -6.12 21.88 -2.17
CA LYS A 336 -6.39 22.46 -3.51
C LYS A 336 -5.22 22.26 -4.49
N ASP A 337 -4.01 22.08 -3.97
CA ASP A 337 -2.79 21.93 -4.76
C ASP A 337 -2.43 20.45 -5.03
N ASP A 338 -3.24 19.48 -4.57
CA ASP A 338 -2.98 18.06 -4.78
C ASP A 338 -2.80 17.71 -6.26
N ALA A 339 -3.69 18.20 -7.13
CA ALA A 339 -3.57 18.02 -8.57
C ALA A 339 -2.30 18.69 -9.17
N VAL A 340 -1.74 19.70 -8.53
CA VAL A 340 -0.47 20.32 -8.97
C VAL A 340 0.70 19.40 -8.63
N TYR A 341 0.68 18.74 -7.47
CA TYR A 341 1.69 17.73 -7.12
C TYR A 341 1.61 16.52 -8.05
N ASP A 342 0.40 16.07 -8.44
CA ASP A 342 0.24 15.02 -9.46
C ASP A 342 0.84 15.44 -10.80
N ALA A 343 0.63 16.69 -11.22
CA ALA A 343 1.22 17.23 -12.43
C ALA A 343 2.76 17.30 -12.35
N ILE A 344 3.34 17.63 -11.20
CA ILE A 344 4.79 17.61 -10.96
C ILE A 344 5.31 16.17 -11.01
N THR A 345 4.60 15.21 -10.42
CA THR A 345 4.95 13.79 -10.49
C THR A 345 5.02 13.30 -11.93
N ASP A 346 3.98 13.58 -12.75
CA ASP A 346 3.96 13.20 -14.16
C ASP A 346 5.15 13.81 -14.93
N LEU A 347 5.37 15.10 -14.77
CA LEU A 347 6.46 15.82 -15.45
C LEU A 347 7.84 15.28 -15.12
N MET A 348 8.07 15.03 -13.82
CA MET A 348 9.39 14.63 -13.32
C MET A 348 9.68 13.15 -13.57
N SER A 349 8.67 12.27 -13.57
CA SER A 349 8.89 10.84 -13.43
C SER A 349 8.22 9.95 -14.47
N GLU A 350 7.13 10.40 -15.13
CA GLU A 350 6.33 9.49 -15.95
C GLU A 350 6.94 9.19 -17.31
N GLY A 351 7.47 7.98 -17.44
CA GLY A 351 8.00 7.41 -18.66
C GLY A 351 9.34 8.03 -19.14
N ARG A 352 9.76 7.60 -20.33
CA ARG A 352 11.08 7.98 -20.89
C ARG A 352 11.20 9.43 -21.33
N THR A 353 10.12 10.18 -21.31
CA THR A 353 10.08 11.61 -21.66
C THR A 353 10.09 12.51 -20.43
N SER A 354 10.04 11.96 -19.22
CA SER A 354 10.12 12.70 -17.97
C SER A 354 11.46 13.42 -17.80
N ARG A 355 11.47 14.49 -17.01
CA ARG A 355 12.66 15.33 -16.85
C ARG A 355 13.79 14.56 -16.16
N LEU A 356 13.51 13.82 -15.09
CA LEU A 356 14.52 13.05 -14.36
C LEU A 356 15.10 11.91 -15.22
N TYR A 357 14.27 11.16 -15.92
CA TYR A 357 14.77 10.11 -16.82
C TYR A 357 15.70 10.72 -17.89
N ARG A 358 15.28 11.80 -18.55
CA ARG A 358 16.12 12.44 -19.57
C ARG A 358 17.43 12.95 -18.99
N ALA A 359 17.36 13.69 -17.89
CA ALA A 359 18.55 14.33 -17.32
C ALA A 359 19.55 13.31 -16.74
N LEU A 360 19.09 12.36 -15.90
CA LEU A 360 19.98 11.50 -15.15
C LEU A 360 20.29 10.17 -15.86
N VAL A 361 19.29 9.59 -16.54
CA VAL A 361 19.42 8.23 -17.11
C VAL A 361 19.88 8.27 -18.55
N ARG A 362 19.25 9.11 -19.41
CA ARG A 362 19.52 9.15 -20.85
C ARG A 362 20.73 10.01 -21.20
N ASP A 363 20.78 11.26 -20.72
CA ASP A 363 21.72 12.28 -21.19
C ASP A 363 23.02 12.25 -20.38
N LYS A 364 22.96 12.39 -19.06
CA LYS A 364 24.14 12.34 -18.18
C LYS A 364 24.65 10.92 -17.93
N LYS A 365 23.76 9.92 -17.97
CA LYS A 365 24.07 8.49 -17.71
C LYS A 365 24.75 8.28 -16.34
N ILE A 366 24.28 8.98 -15.31
CA ILE A 366 24.79 8.90 -13.94
C ILE A 366 23.91 8.05 -13.03
N ALA A 367 22.70 7.73 -13.45
CA ALA A 367 21.74 6.90 -12.70
C ALA A 367 21.15 5.78 -13.57
N SER A 368 20.91 4.62 -12.97
CA SER A 368 20.14 3.52 -13.57
C SER A 368 18.64 3.82 -13.56
N PHE A 369 18.18 4.54 -12.55
CA PHE A 369 16.80 4.96 -12.36
C PHE A 369 16.72 6.25 -11.55
N SER A 370 15.74 7.10 -11.86
CA SER A 370 15.38 8.26 -11.03
C SER A 370 13.90 8.60 -11.22
N ALA A 371 13.22 8.92 -10.12
CA ALA A 371 11.82 9.33 -10.11
C ALA A 371 11.53 10.30 -8.96
N GLY A 372 10.37 10.96 -9.04
CA GLY A 372 9.76 11.70 -7.93
C GLY A 372 8.27 11.35 -7.84
N PHE A 373 7.72 11.31 -6.65
CA PHE A 373 6.32 10.98 -6.41
C PHE A 373 5.80 11.64 -5.14
N GLY A 374 4.51 11.93 -5.10
CA GLY A 374 3.80 12.32 -3.88
C GLY A 374 3.22 11.08 -3.18
N GLY A 375 3.15 11.11 -1.85
CA GLY A 375 2.50 10.04 -1.10
C GLY A 375 3.43 9.13 -0.31
N LEU A 376 4.51 9.66 0.26
CA LEU A 376 5.40 8.95 1.17
C LEU A 376 5.23 9.50 2.61
N PRO A 377 5.02 8.66 3.62
CA PRO A 377 4.76 7.23 3.55
C PRO A 377 3.29 6.88 3.25
N GLY A 378 2.33 7.75 3.55
CA GLY A 378 0.91 7.65 3.26
C GLY A 378 0.40 8.91 2.56
N THR A 379 -0.93 9.07 2.44
CA THR A 379 -1.55 10.22 1.75
C THR A 379 -2.67 10.90 2.52
N LYS A 380 -3.26 10.22 3.50
CA LYS A 380 -4.42 10.70 4.26
C LYS A 380 -4.12 11.97 5.07
N TYR A 381 -2.91 12.08 5.59
CA TYR A 381 -2.42 13.23 6.35
C TYR A 381 -1.31 13.96 5.57
N PRO A 382 -0.87 15.15 6.03
CA PRO A 382 0.31 15.77 5.46
C PRO A 382 1.48 14.80 5.38
N HIS A 383 2.10 14.71 4.21
CA HIS A 383 3.06 13.67 3.86
C HIS A 383 4.22 14.25 3.04
N LEU A 384 5.05 13.41 2.43
CA LEU A 384 6.19 13.85 1.65
C LEU A 384 5.94 13.73 0.15
N PHE A 385 6.45 14.72 -0.60
CA PHE A 385 6.83 14.54 -1.99
C PHE A 385 8.28 14.11 -2.01
N ALA A 386 8.58 12.96 -2.59
CA ALA A 386 9.90 12.37 -2.58
C ALA A 386 10.54 12.34 -3.98
N PHE A 387 11.88 12.51 -4.05
CA PHE A 387 12.70 12.22 -5.22
C PHE A 387 13.76 11.19 -4.84
N TYR A 388 14.07 10.28 -5.76
CA TYR A 388 15.12 9.30 -5.53
C TYR A 388 15.85 8.91 -6.82
N ALA A 389 17.08 8.42 -6.65
CA ALA A 389 17.88 7.93 -7.75
C ALA A 389 18.86 6.85 -7.28
N PHE A 390 19.10 5.89 -8.16
CA PHE A 390 20.14 4.87 -8.01
C PHE A 390 21.35 5.24 -8.88
N PRO A 391 22.48 5.69 -8.30
CA PRO A 391 23.69 5.99 -9.05
C PRO A 391 24.20 4.76 -9.81
N LEU A 392 24.73 4.98 -11.01
CA LEU A 392 25.48 3.95 -11.74
C LEU A 392 26.89 3.76 -11.13
N PRO A 393 27.54 2.59 -11.35
CA PRO A 393 28.93 2.38 -10.93
C PRO A 393 29.86 3.51 -11.41
N GLY A 394 30.66 4.04 -10.50
CA GLY A 394 31.56 5.18 -10.76
C GLY A 394 30.94 6.55 -10.53
N HIS A 395 29.66 6.63 -10.20
CA HIS A 395 28.97 7.86 -9.86
C HIS A 395 28.53 7.85 -8.39
N THR A 396 28.38 9.04 -7.81
CA THR A 396 28.08 9.25 -6.40
C THR A 396 26.62 9.63 -6.16
N THR A 397 26.16 9.46 -4.93
CA THR A 397 24.86 9.96 -4.47
C THR A 397 24.76 11.47 -4.57
N GLN A 398 25.88 12.20 -4.39
CA GLN A 398 25.92 13.66 -4.55
C GLN A 398 25.73 14.10 -6.01
N GLU A 399 26.33 13.41 -6.99
CA GLU A 399 26.15 13.74 -8.42
C GLU A 399 24.69 13.59 -8.86
N VAL A 400 23.98 12.55 -8.39
CA VAL A 400 22.56 12.38 -8.71
C VAL A 400 21.70 13.40 -7.97
N ALA A 401 22.03 13.74 -6.71
CA ALA A 401 21.38 14.80 -5.95
C ALA A 401 21.46 16.14 -6.68
N ASP A 402 22.67 16.55 -7.07
CA ASP A 402 22.91 17.80 -7.80
C ASP A 402 22.11 17.85 -9.11
N ALA A 403 22.01 16.71 -9.81
CA ALA A 403 21.24 16.63 -11.04
C ALA A 403 19.71 16.71 -10.81
N ILE A 404 19.20 16.14 -9.73
CA ILE A 404 17.80 16.29 -9.30
C ILE A 404 17.52 17.75 -8.97
N HIS A 405 18.40 18.39 -8.19
CA HIS A 405 18.25 19.80 -7.79
C HIS A 405 18.27 20.75 -9.00
N VAL A 406 19.05 20.46 -10.05
CA VAL A 406 19.00 21.23 -11.31
C VAL A 406 17.58 21.21 -11.91
N GLU A 407 16.91 20.06 -11.93
CA GLU A 407 15.55 19.95 -12.48
C GLU A 407 14.49 20.58 -11.54
N ILE A 408 14.66 20.47 -10.21
CA ILE A 408 13.84 21.19 -9.22
C ILE A 408 13.99 22.70 -9.40
N ASP A 409 15.21 23.19 -9.53
CA ASP A 409 15.51 24.61 -9.75
C ASP A 409 14.88 25.14 -11.04
N ARG A 410 14.84 24.32 -12.09
CA ARG A 410 14.13 24.68 -13.32
C ARG A 410 12.63 24.84 -13.07
N LEU A 411 11.99 23.93 -12.29
CA LEU A 411 10.57 24.08 -11.91
C LEU A 411 10.30 25.38 -11.15
N LYS A 412 11.27 25.83 -10.33
CA LYS A 412 11.14 27.04 -9.50
C LYS A 412 11.35 28.33 -10.30
N LYS A 413 12.21 28.29 -11.31
CA LYS A 413 12.68 29.47 -12.05
C LYS A 413 11.99 29.67 -13.40
N GLU A 414 11.58 28.57 -14.04
CA GLU A 414 11.08 28.58 -15.42
C GLU A 414 9.66 28.01 -15.49
N ASP A 415 8.84 28.56 -16.37
CA ASP A 415 7.59 27.92 -16.72
C ASP A 415 7.85 26.65 -17.54
N ILE A 416 7.07 25.61 -17.29
CA ILE A 416 7.10 24.43 -18.17
C ILE A 416 6.58 24.79 -19.56
N SER A 417 6.95 24.01 -20.58
CA SER A 417 6.49 24.24 -21.95
C SER A 417 5.00 23.91 -22.12
N ASP A 418 4.37 24.43 -23.18
CA ASP A 418 2.99 24.09 -23.52
C ASP A 418 2.83 22.62 -23.85
N ASP A 419 3.84 22.02 -24.49
CA ASP A 419 3.85 20.59 -24.83
C ASP A 419 3.95 19.71 -23.58
N GLU A 420 4.75 20.09 -22.57
CA GLU A 420 4.83 19.40 -21.29
C GLU A 420 3.48 19.44 -20.56
N LEU A 421 2.86 20.63 -20.45
CA LEU A 421 1.56 20.78 -19.81
C LEU A 421 0.46 19.98 -20.54
N LYS A 422 0.46 20.01 -21.86
CA LYS A 422 -0.48 19.22 -22.68
C LYS A 422 -0.26 17.72 -22.48
N MET A 423 0.98 17.27 -22.41
CA MET A 423 1.34 15.88 -22.19
C MET A 423 0.84 15.39 -20.83
N ILE A 424 1.06 16.14 -19.74
CA ILE A 424 0.55 15.85 -18.39
C ILE A 424 -0.96 15.64 -18.42
N LYS A 425 -1.71 16.60 -18.96
CA LYS A 425 -3.19 16.54 -19.05
C LYS A 425 -3.69 15.34 -19.86
N THR A 426 -2.98 15.00 -20.94
CA THR A 426 -3.33 13.85 -21.78
C THR A 426 -3.06 12.52 -21.06
N ARG A 427 -1.92 12.41 -20.36
CA ARG A 427 -1.56 11.20 -19.61
C ARG A 427 -2.49 10.96 -18.43
N SER A 428 -2.85 12.01 -17.68
CA SER A 428 -3.81 11.90 -16.58
C SER A 428 -5.11 11.24 -17.04
N LYS A 429 -5.68 11.70 -18.18
CA LYS A 429 -6.87 11.08 -18.79
C LYS A 429 -6.64 9.63 -19.19
N ALA A 430 -5.51 9.34 -19.81
CA ALA A 430 -5.18 7.98 -20.22
C ALA A 430 -4.95 7.04 -19.03
N ASN A 431 -4.36 7.54 -17.94
CA ASN A 431 -4.15 6.79 -16.71
C ASN A 431 -5.48 6.44 -16.03
N LEU A 432 -6.40 7.40 -15.94
CA LEU A 432 -7.75 7.13 -15.45
C LEU A 432 -8.44 6.03 -16.28
N ILE A 433 -8.43 6.14 -17.62
CA ILE A 433 -9.05 5.11 -18.47
C ILE A 433 -8.42 3.74 -18.23
N ARG A 434 -7.10 3.67 -18.06
CA ARG A 434 -6.39 2.41 -17.78
C ARG A 434 -6.77 1.83 -16.41
N SER A 435 -6.85 2.65 -15.36
CA SER A 435 -7.22 2.19 -14.02
C SER A 435 -8.66 1.66 -13.94
N LEU A 436 -9.51 2.01 -14.89
CA LEU A 436 -10.88 1.52 -15.03
C LEU A 436 -10.99 0.37 -16.05
N GLY A 437 -9.86 -0.14 -16.56
CA GLY A 437 -9.81 -1.12 -17.65
C GLY A 437 -10.29 -2.52 -17.27
N ASP A 438 -10.16 -2.91 -16.01
CA ASP A 438 -10.57 -4.20 -15.47
C ASP A 438 -11.47 -4.04 -14.24
N ASN A 439 -11.99 -5.16 -13.74
CA ASN A 439 -12.94 -5.14 -12.61
C ASN A 439 -12.28 -4.78 -11.29
N GLU A 440 -11.07 -5.28 -11.05
CA GLU A 440 -10.32 -5.05 -9.81
C GLU A 440 -9.91 -3.58 -9.69
N GLY A 441 -9.26 -3.02 -10.73
CA GLY A 441 -8.89 -1.61 -10.78
C GLY A 441 -10.09 -0.70 -10.58
N LEU A 442 -11.25 -1.04 -11.17
CA LEU A 442 -12.48 -0.28 -10.99
C LEU A 442 -13.01 -0.36 -9.55
N ALA A 443 -13.05 -1.56 -8.95
CA ALA A 443 -13.48 -1.73 -7.56
C ALA A 443 -12.55 -0.98 -6.59
N THR A 444 -11.23 -1.08 -6.79
CA THR A 444 -10.21 -0.37 -6.01
C THR A 444 -10.43 1.14 -6.08
N GLN A 445 -10.53 1.71 -7.28
CA GLN A 445 -10.72 3.16 -7.44
C GLN A 445 -12.02 3.64 -6.77
N LEU A 446 -13.11 2.90 -6.94
CA LEU A 446 -14.39 3.27 -6.34
C LEU A 446 -14.33 3.25 -4.80
N ALA A 447 -13.76 2.19 -4.21
CA ALA A 447 -13.63 2.08 -2.76
C ALA A 447 -12.71 3.16 -2.18
N THR A 448 -11.55 3.38 -2.81
CA THR A 448 -10.57 4.38 -2.38
C THR A 448 -11.14 5.80 -2.40
N TYR A 449 -11.75 6.21 -3.52
CA TYR A 449 -12.32 7.56 -3.61
C TYR A 449 -13.55 7.74 -2.72
N GLN A 450 -14.38 6.69 -2.57
CA GLN A 450 -15.49 6.73 -1.63
C GLN A 450 -15.00 6.88 -0.18
N THR A 451 -13.96 6.18 0.21
CA THR A 451 -13.40 6.26 1.58
C THR A 451 -12.76 7.62 1.83
N ARG A 452 -11.91 8.09 0.92
CA ARG A 452 -11.13 9.32 1.09
C ARG A 452 -11.96 10.59 1.03
N TYR A 453 -12.91 10.64 0.10
CA TYR A 453 -13.69 11.86 -0.18
C TYR A 453 -15.17 11.76 0.22
N GLY A 454 -15.67 10.58 0.56
CA GLY A 454 -17.10 10.34 0.78
C GLY A 454 -17.93 10.32 -0.53
N ASP A 455 -17.30 10.50 -1.67
CA ASP A 455 -17.93 10.50 -3.00
C ASP A 455 -16.98 9.92 -4.05
N TRP A 456 -17.29 8.73 -4.54
CA TRP A 456 -16.52 8.07 -5.60
C TRP A 456 -16.36 8.90 -6.88
N ARG A 457 -17.24 9.90 -7.13
CA ARG A 457 -17.18 10.78 -8.31
C ARG A 457 -15.93 11.67 -8.32
N GLU A 458 -15.29 11.85 -7.18
CA GLU A 458 -14.01 12.57 -7.08
C GLU A 458 -12.91 11.93 -7.95
N LEU A 459 -13.03 10.63 -8.24
CA LEU A 459 -12.19 9.92 -9.21
C LEU A 459 -12.16 10.63 -10.58
N PHE A 460 -13.30 11.07 -11.07
CA PHE A 460 -13.41 11.78 -12.35
C PHE A 460 -13.07 13.27 -12.21
N ARG A 461 -13.48 13.89 -11.10
CA ARG A 461 -13.17 15.29 -10.81
C ARG A 461 -11.67 15.53 -10.59
N SER A 462 -10.90 14.51 -10.22
CA SER A 462 -9.43 14.61 -10.13
C SER A 462 -8.80 14.98 -11.47
N VAL A 463 -9.26 14.38 -12.56
CA VAL A 463 -8.81 14.71 -13.92
C VAL A 463 -9.21 16.14 -14.31
N ASP A 464 -10.43 16.56 -13.95
CA ASP A 464 -10.87 17.95 -14.18
C ASP A 464 -10.03 18.96 -13.39
N ARG A 465 -9.54 18.59 -12.21
CA ARG A 465 -8.61 19.42 -11.42
C ARG A 465 -7.25 19.53 -12.12
N ILE A 466 -6.71 18.42 -12.63
CA ILE A 466 -5.45 18.44 -13.41
C ILE A 466 -5.60 19.26 -14.69
N ASP A 467 -6.74 19.19 -15.38
CA ASP A 467 -7.01 20.04 -16.57
C ASP A 467 -6.96 21.54 -16.28
N LYS A 468 -7.23 21.95 -15.04
CA LYS A 468 -7.18 23.35 -14.59
C LYS A 468 -5.78 23.80 -14.14
N VAL A 469 -4.85 22.89 -13.92
CA VAL A 469 -3.49 23.21 -13.52
C VAL A 469 -2.83 24.10 -14.57
N THR A 470 -2.19 25.16 -14.11
CA THR A 470 -1.42 26.12 -14.93
C THR A 470 0.08 25.99 -14.70
N LYS A 471 0.87 26.52 -15.62
CA LYS A 471 2.34 26.61 -15.46
C LYS A 471 2.72 27.41 -14.21
N ALA A 472 1.98 28.49 -13.94
CA ALA A 472 2.20 29.32 -12.76
C ALA A 472 1.92 28.57 -11.45
N ASP A 473 0.93 27.66 -11.40
CA ASP A 473 0.67 26.80 -10.24
C ASP A 473 1.83 25.86 -9.96
N ILE A 474 2.35 25.20 -10.99
CA ILE A 474 3.51 24.30 -10.88
C ILE A 474 4.72 25.07 -10.31
N ARG A 475 5.03 26.24 -10.86
CA ARG A 475 6.15 27.07 -10.38
C ARG A 475 5.92 27.55 -8.95
N ARG A 476 4.71 28.00 -8.61
CA ARG A 476 4.36 28.42 -7.24
C ARG A 476 4.56 27.29 -6.25
N VAL A 477 3.93 26.13 -6.49
CA VAL A 477 4.02 24.97 -5.60
C VAL A 477 5.46 24.47 -5.47
N ALA A 478 6.24 24.46 -6.56
CA ALA A 478 7.64 24.09 -6.49
C ALA A 478 8.46 25.03 -5.58
N ASN A 479 8.18 26.35 -5.62
CA ASN A 479 8.85 27.31 -4.74
C ASN A 479 8.40 27.20 -3.27
N GLU A 480 7.13 26.92 -3.03
CA GLU A 480 6.58 26.76 -1.67
C GLU A 480 7.09 25.48 -1.01
N THR A 481 7.27 24.39 -1.76
CA THR A 481 7.53 23.05 -1.23
C THR A 481 9.00 22.67 -1.23
N PHE A 482 9.70 22.82 -2.37
CA PHE A 482 11.04 22.26 -2.56
C PHE A 482 12.12 23.23 -2.09
N ASN A 483 12.26 23.38 -0.79
CA ASN A 483 13.28 24.22 -0.15
C ASN A 483 14.06 23.43 0.91
N ASP A 484 15.30 23.88 1.19
CA ASP A 484 16.23 23.14 2.05
C ASP A 484 15.71 22.98 3.49
N THR A 485 14.94 23.93 4.01
CA THR A 485 14.41 23.84 5.37
C THR A 485 13.27 22.84 5.50
N ASN A 486 12.64 22.46 4.39
CA ASN A 486 11.54 21.48 4.31
C ASN A 486 12.03 20.09 3.85
N ARG A 487 13.36 19.90 3.72
CA ARG A 487 13.94 18.70 3.12
C ARG A 487 14.43 17.72 4.18
N THR A 488 14.08 16.44 3.99
CA THR A 488 14.74 15.31 4.64
C THR A 488 15.49 14.51 3.59
N VAL A 489 16.75 14.13 3.87
CA VAL A 489 17.63 13.39 2.96
C VAL A 489 17.96 12.03 3.53
N GLY A 490 17.80 10.98 2.74
CA GLY A 490 18.20 9.61 3.03
C GLY A 490 19.24 9.12 2.03
N VAL A 491 20.33 8.55 2.49
CA VAL A 491 21.43 8.09 1.62
C VAL A 491 21.90 6.71 2.03
N ILE A 492 22.05 5.82 1.05
CA ILE A 492 22.88 4.63 1.19
C ILE A 492 24.19 4.88 0.45
N GLU A 493 25.30 4.83 1.18
CA GLU A 493 26.65 4.84 0.64
C GLU A 493 27.23 3.43 0.65
N THR A 494 27.88 3.03 -0.45
CA THR A 494 28.53 1.71 -0.52
C THR A 494 29.75 1.68 0.38
N SER A 495 29.82 0.76 1.34
CA SER A 495 30.96 0.59 2.22
C SER A 495 32.17 0.01 1.45
N LYS A 496 33.37 0.53 1.73
CA LYS A 496 34.63 0.17 1.02
C LYS A 496 35.00 -1.34 1.05
N GLY A 497 34.32 -2.16 1.85
CA GLY A 497 34.54 -3.61 1.89
C GLY A 497 34.02 -4.39 0.68
N ALA A 498 33.07 -3.85 -0.09
CA ALA A 498 32.52 -4.50 -1.28
C ALA A 498 33.38 -4.29 -2.55
N ALA A 499 34.12 -3.19 -2.63
CA ALA A 499 34.94 -2.86 -3.80
C ALA A 499 36.23 -3.70 -3.91
N GLN A 500 36.67 -4.37 -2.85
CA GLN A 500 37.90 -5.17 -2.86
C GLN A 500 37.69 -6.66 -3.20
N SER A 501 36.45 -7.18 -3.19
CA SER A 501 36.20 -8.57 -3.55
C SER A 501 36.12 -8.84 -5.05
N ASP A 502 35.80 -7.84 -5.86
CA ASP A 502 35.68 -8.01 -7.32
C ASP A 502 37.02 -7.85 -8.07
N GLU A 503 38.03 -7.15 -7.50
CA GLU A 503 39.34 -7.05 -8.13
C GLU A 503 40.29 -8.25 -7.84
N GLN A 504 40.01 -9.07 -6.82
CA GLN A 504 40.84 -10.27 -6.53
C GLN A 504 40.35 -11.55 -7.21
N GLY A 505 39.19 -11.53 -7.89
CA GLY A 505 38.63 -12.67 -8.61
C GLY A 505 39.15 -12.89 -10.03
N SER A 506 39.91 -11.97 -10.63
CA SER A 506 40.35 -12.04 -12.03
C SER A 506 41.84 -12.35 -12.27
N GLY A 507 42.57 -12.83 -11.25
CA GLY A 507 44.01 -13.09 -11.33
C GLY A 507 44.45 -14.49 -10.95
N HIS A 508 43.88 -15.54 -11.56
CA HIS A 508 44.51 -16.85 -11.60
C HIS A 508 44.22 -17.56 -12.92
N GLN A 509 45.03 -17.21 -13.92
CA GLN A 509 45.22 -18.03 -15.12
C GLN A 509 46.39 -18.98 -14.90
N GLY A 510 46.10 -20.26 -14.98
CA GLY A 510 46.82 -21.31 -15.63
C GLY A 510 48.33 -21.51 -15.38
N SER A 511 48.66 -22.64 -14.77
CA SER A 511 49.77 -23.45 -15.26
C SER A 511 49.31 -24.91 -15.26
N HIS A 512 49.24 -25.46 -16.47
CA HIS A 512 49.26 -26.89 -16.71
C HIS A 512 50.52 -27.50 -16.05
N ASP A 513 50.36 -28.64 -15.41
CA ASP A 513 51.39 -29.69 -15.51
C ASP A 513 50.73 -31.08 -15.47
N ASP A 514 51.15 -31.85 -16.48
CA ASP A 514 50.84 -33.26 -16.71
C ASP A 514 51.55 -34.15 -15.67
N GLY A 515 50.95 -35.29 -15.40
CA GLY A 515 51.70 -36.37 -14.75
C GLY A 515 50.90 -37.45 -14.05
N GLY A 516 50.42 -38.43 -14.74
CA GLY A 516 50.74 -39.84 -14.66
C GLY A 516 50.30 -40.65 -13.43
N ALA A 517 49.39 -41.57 -13.72
CA ALA A 517 49.34 -42.98 -13.30
C ALA A 517 49.48 -43.38 -11.79
N GLN A 518 48.48 -43.90 -11.19
CA GLN A 518 48.15 -45.31 -10.91
C GLN A 518 46.78 -45.43 -10.24
#